data_c7ca845b234ce00e74c9234c7c90fb4a
#
_entry.id   c7ca845b234ce00e74c9234c7c90fb4a
#
_cell.length_a   1.000
_cell.length_b   1.000
_cell.length_c   1.000
_cell.angle_alpha   90.00
_cell.angle_beta   90.00
_cell.angle_gamma   90.00
#
_symmetry.space_group_name_H-M   'P 1'
#
loop_
_entity.id
_entity.type
_entity.pdbx_description
1 polymer ?
#
loop_
_entity_poly.entity_id
_entity_poly.type
_entity_poly.pdbx_seq_one_letter_code
_entity_poly.pdbx_strand_id
1 'polypeptide(L)'
;MIDSRTDAPTLFHPSLSTCNGRTTVALFGEVLADVFPDRTVPGGAPFNVSRHLRAFGLNPVLITRTGNDALRDELLGAMSRYGMETLGVQCDPVYPTGRVRVHTGNGEHRFEILPEQAYDFIHAAVARMVSLSVHPSLVYFGTLAQRHSVSRHALKVLLRSTNAPRFLDVNLRAPWYDTQTLRHSLQRADFVKLNAGELAVLAETLALAGNTQPDQARALMQVFSLELVLVTCGANGAWLIGRDGAEAQVTDQGRDTALVDSVGAGDGFAAVFMLGMLRAWPVALTLERADAFAAALCEIRGAVPDHQDFYEPFVREWSI
;
A
#
# COMPACT_ATOMS: atom_id res chain seq x y z
N MET A 1 -17.22 -39.96 -9.65
CA MET A 1 -17.29 -38.48 -9.50
C MET A 1 -15.87 -38.03 -9.16
N ILE A 2 -15.15 -37.56 -10.16
CA ILE A 2 -13.79 -37.04 -10.01
C ILE A 2 -13.94 -35.59 -9.60
N ASP A 3 -13.49 -35.27 -8.40
CA ASP A 3 -13.46 -33.90 -7.83
C ASP A 3 -12.44 -33.07 -8.64
N SER A 4 -12.91 -32.33 -9.63
CA SER A 4 -12.10 -31.41 -10.43
C SER A 4 -11.94 -30.08 -9.70
N ARG A 5 -11.27 -30.09 -8.56
CA ARG A 5 -10.62 -28.88 -8.07
C ARG A 5 -9.34 -28.72 -8.88
N THR A 6 -9.46 -28.05 -10.02
CA THR A 6 -8.32 -27.55 -10.78
C THR A 6 -7.48 -26.71 -9.83
N ASP A 7 -6.21 -27.07 -9.65
CA ASP A 7 -5.19 -26.26 -8.98
C ASP A 7 -5.08 -24.91 -9.68
N ALA A 8 -5.89 -23.95 -9.23
CA ALA A 8 -5.75 -22.57 -9.70
C ALA A 8 -4.42 -22.03 -9.19
N PRO A 9 -3.60 -21.37 -10.01
CA PRO A 9 -2.30 -20.87 -9.60
C PRO A 9 -2.48 -19.91 -8.40
N THR A 10 -1.74 -20.20 -7.33
CA THR A 10 -1.63 -19.32 -6.17
C THR A 10 -0.42 -18.42 -6.36
N LEU A 11 -0.59 -17.13 -6.14
CA LEU A 11 0.46 -16.12 -6.36
C LEU A 11 1.68 -16.32 -5.47
N PHE A 12 1.54 -17.06 -4.38
CA PHE A 12 2.58 -17.08 -3.37
C PHE A 12 2.33 -18.18 -2.33
N HIS A 13 3.40 -18.87 -1.93
CA HIS A 13 3.40 -19.76 -0.76
C HIS A 13 4.18 -19.08 0.36
N PRO A 14 3.51 -18.28 1.22
CA PRO A 14 4.21 -17.56 2.28
C PRO A 14 4.79 -18.51 3.31
N SER A 15 6.05 -18.30 3.70
CA SER A 15 6.52 -18.75 4.99
C SER A 15 5.88 -17.86 6.04
N LEU A 16 4.75 -18.30 6.62
CA LEU A 16 3.99 -17.49 7.56
C LEU A 16 4.74 -17.34 8.87
N SER A 17 5.21 -16.14 9.16
CA SER A 17 5.65 -15.74 10.49
C SER A 17 4.47 -15.14 11.24
N THR A 18 4.14 -15.69 12.39
CA THR A 18 3.02 -15.20 13.21
C THR A 18 3.52 -14.58 14.51
N CYS A 19 3.02 -13.41 14.84
CA CYS A 19 3.17 -12.79 16.15
C CYS A 19 1.80 -12.77 16.83
N ASN A 20 1.70 -13.31 18.03
CA ASN A 20 0.41 -13.48 18.74
C ASN A 20 -0.66 -14.23 17.91
N GLY A 21 -0.25 -15.22 17.13
CA GLY A 21 -1.15 -16.01 16.27
C GLY A 21 -1.63 -15.29 15.01
N ARG A 22 -1.13 -14.08 14.71
CA ARG A 22 -1.48 -13.30 13.52
C ARG A 22 -0.30 -13.15 12.58
N THR A 23 -0.56 -13.21 11.28
CA THR A 23 0.46 -12.97 10.25
C THR A 23 0.89 -11.50 10.26
N THR A 24 2.18 -11.26 10.35
CA THR A 24 2.75 -9.91 10.46
C THR A 24 3.14 -9.36 9.09
N VAL A 25 2.74 -8.13 8.82
CA VAL A 25 3.14 -7.34 7.65
C VAL A 25 3.89 -6.11 8.13
N ALA A 26 5.12 -5.89 7.66
CA ALA A 26 5.83 -4.65 7.90
C ALA A 26 5.47 -3.63 6.81
N LEU A 27 5.06 -2.44 7.18
CA LEU A 27 4.77 -1.36 6.25
C LEU A 27 5.73 -0.21 6.50
N PHE A 28 6.42 0.22 5.47
CA PHE A 28 7.40 1.30 5.57
C PHE A 28 6.92 2.53 4.79
N GLY A 29 6.89 3.67 5.45
CA GLY A 29 6.62 4.93 4.79
C GLY A 29 5.96 5.99 5.66
N GLU A 30 5.21 6.87 5.04
CA GLU A 30 4.60 8.02 5.68
C GLU A 30 3.38 7.66 6.53
N VAL A 31 3.28 8.33 7.66
CA VAL A 31 2.03 8.65 8.32
C VAL A 31 1.94 10.17 8.37
N LEU A 32 0.80 10.69 8.02
CA LEU A 32 0.59 12.13 7.89
C LEU A 32 -0.87 12.48 8.22
N ALA A 33 -1.17 13.75 8.19
CA ALA A 33 -2.55 14.20 8.25
C ALA A 33 -2.86 15.15 7.10
N ASP A 34 -4.02 14.97 6.51
CA ASP A 34 -4.63 15.90 5.58
C ASP A 34 -5.27 17.02 6.39
N VAL A 35 -4.70 18.23 6.28
CA VAL A 35 -5.11 19.41 7.06
C VAL A 35 -6.03 20.26 6.17
N PHE A 36 -7.32 20.15 6.44
CA PHE A 36 -8.35 21.01 5.86
C PHE A 36 -8.50 22.29 6.69
N PRO A 37 -9.17 23.33 6.18
CA PRO A 37 -9.44 24.55 6.94
C PRO A 37 -10.25 24.34 8.23
N ASP A 38 -11.07 23.29 8.28
CA ASP A 38 -12.05 23.01 9.33
C ASP A 38 -11.76 21.72 10.13
N ARG A 39 -10.89 20.85 9.63
CA ARG A 39 -10.60 19.55 10.25
C ARG A 39 -9.25 19.00 9.85
N THR A 40 -8.80 18.02 10.62
CA THR A 40 -7.59 17.22 10.34
C THR A 40 -7.99 15.76 10.19
N VAL A 41 -7.51 15.09 9.15
CA VAL A 41 -7.81 13.68 8.86
C VAL A 41 -6.51 12.88 8.81
N PRO A 42 -6.31 11.86 9.66
CA PRO A 42 -5.18 10.96 9.57
C PRO A 42 -5.13 10.24 8.22
N GLY A 43 -3.93 10.15 7.62
CA GLY A 43 -3.73 9.56 6.30
C GLY A 43 -2.29 9.11 6.05
N GLY A 44 -1.99 8.93 4.79
CA GLY A 44 -0.76 8.32 4.28
C GLY A 44 -1.01 6.88 3.84
N ALA A 45 -0.56 6.53 2.63
CA ALA A 45 -0.87 5.22 2.06
C ALA A 45 -0.43 4.05 2.96
N PRO A 46 0.79 4.01 3.54
CA PRO A 46 1.17 2.93 4.44
C PRO A 46 0.30 2.85 5.71
N PHE A 47 -0.17 4.00 6.23
CA PHE A 47 -1.08 4.05 7.36
C PHE A 47 -2.47 3.52 7.00
N ASN A 48 -3.04 3.94 5.88
CA ASN A 48 -4.35 3.49 5.40
C ASN A 48 -4.35 1.96 5.16
N VAL A 49 -3.34 1.46 4.43
CA VAL A 49 -3.14 0.02 4.21
C VAL A 49 -3.02 -0.73 5.53
N SER A 50 -2.25 -0.22 6.49
CA SER A 50 -2.11 -0.84 7.82
C SER A 50 -3.47 -0.97 8.52
N ARG A 51 -4.31 0.05 8.46
CA ARG A 51 -5.63 0.04 9.05
C ARG A 51 -6.53 -1.03 8.44
N HIS A 52 -6.56 -1.15 7.11
CA HIS A 52 -7.34 -2.18 6.42
C HIS A 52 -6.84 -3.58 6.79
N LEU A 53 -5.51 -3.82 6.75
CA LEU A 53 -4.93 -5.11 7.15
C LEU A 53 -5.26 -5.48 8.60
N ARG A 54 -5.25 -4.49 9.50
CA ARG A 54 -5.63 -4.70 10.90
C ARG A 54 -7.08 -5.11 11.04
N ALA A 55 -7.98 -4.44 10.34
CA ALA A 55 -9.41 -4.74 10.33
C ALA A 55 -9.70 -6.16 9.82
N PHE A 56 -8.91 -6.65 8.87
CA PHE A 56 -8.97 -8.03 8.36
C PHE A 56 -8.16 -9.05 9.20
N GLY A 57 -7.79 -8.71 10.43
CA GLY A 57 -7.23 -9.65 11.39
C GLY A 57 -5.73 -9.90 11.26
N LEU A 58 -5.01 -9.21 10.39
CA LEU A 58 -3.54 -9.27 10.31
C LEU A 58 -2.88 -8.42 11.41
N ASN A 59 -1.57 -8.54 11.53
CA ASN A 59 -0.73 -7.72 12.42
C ASN A 59 0.15 -6.77 11.60
N PRO A 60 -0.35 -5.60 11.16
CA PRO A 60 0.47 -4.60 10.49
C PRO A 60 1.39 -3.89 11.49
N VAL A 61 2.66 -3.78 11.16
CA VAL A 61 3.64 -2.99 11.90
C VAL A 61 4.13 -1.86 11.02
N LEU A 62 3.64 -0.65 11.28
CA LEU A 62 4.00 0.54 10.54
C LEU A 62 5.34 1.09 11.01
N ILE A 63 6.34 1.09 10.11
CA ILE A 63 7.68 1.64 10.34
C ILE A 63 7.71 3.04 9.73
N THR A 64 7.59 4.03 10.60
CA THR A 64 7.47 5.44 10.22
C THR A 64 8.12 6.33 11.27
N ARG A 65 8.05 7.65 11.04
CA ARG A 65 8.49 8.65 12.02
C ARG A 65 7.55 9.84 12.03
N THR A 66 7.19 10.30 13.22
CA THR A 66 6.36 11.47 13.48
C THR A 66 7.17 12.50 14.26
N GLY A 67 6.75 13.75 14.25
CA GLY A 67 7.33 14.79 15.09
C GLY A 67 6.99 14.62 16.58
N ASN A 68 7.49 15.51 17.40
CA ASN A 68 7.11 15.63 18.80
C ASN A 68 6.08 16.77 18.94
N ASP A 69 4.88 16.55 18.43
CA ASP A 69 3.82 17.56 18.32
C ASP A 69 2.42 16.95 18.57
N ALA A 70 1.41 17.82 18.75
CA ALA A 70 0.04 17.40 19.02
C ALA A 70 -0.54 16.47 17.93
N LEU A 71 -0.11 16.64 16.68
CA LEU A 71 -0.56 15.78 15.59
C LEU A 71 -0.07 14.34 15.74
N ARG A 72 1.13 14.13 16.29
CA ARG A 72 1.58 12.80 16.71
C ARG A 72 0.62 12.14 17.68
N ASP A 73 0.17 12.88 18.71
CA ASP A 73 -0.71 12.33 19.73
C ASP A 73 -2.06 11.93 19.11
N GLU A 74 -2.59 12.71 18.20
CA GLU A 74 -3.80 12.39 17.43
C GLU A 74 -3.63 11.10 16.61
N LEU A 75 -2.52 10.98 15.88
CA LEU A 75 -2.20 9.81 15.06
C LEU A 75 -2.01 8.54 15.91
N LEU A 76 -1.27 8.63 17.02
CA LEU A 76 -1.10 7.51 17.94
C LEU A 76 -2.43 7.12 18.59
N GLY A 77 -3.26 8.12 18.94
CA GLY A 77 -4.61 7.90 19.44
C GLY A 77 -5.49 7.17 18.40
N ALA A 78 -5.40 7.54 17.14
CA ALA A 78 -6.07 6.84 16.04
C ALA A 78 -5.57 5.40 15.91
N MET A 79 -4.25 5.17 15.88
CA MET A 79 -3.67 3.82 15.83
C MET A 79 -4.16 2.95 16.99
N SER A 80 -4.18 3.50 18.22
CA SER A 80 -4.65 2.79 19.40
C SER A 80 -6.13 2.39 19.28
N ARG A 81 -7.01 3.30 18.83
CA ARG A 81 -8.44 3.01 18.63
C ARG A 81 -8.66 1.85 17.65
N TYR A 82 -7.78 1.70 16.67
CA TYR A 82 -7.84 0.61 15.70
C TYR A 82 -7.05 -0.63 16.13
N GLY A 83 -6.50 -0.65 17.33
CA GLY A 83 -5.70 -1.76 17.86
C GLY A 83 -4.42 -2.02 17.06
N MET A 84 -3.84 -0.98 16.46
CA MET A 84 -2.58 -1.05 15.73
C MET A 84 -1.40 -0.91 16.68
N GLU A 85 -0.33 -1.66 16.41
CA GLU A 85 0.93 -1.55 17.16
C GLU A 85 1.68 -0.26 16.80
N THR A 86 2.28 0.37 17.80
CA THR A 86 3.07 1.60 17.62
C THR A 86 4.58 1.38 17.71
N LEU A 87 5.03 0.12 17.81
CA LEU A 87 6.45 -0.27 17.97
C LEU A 87 7.36 0.33 16.88
N GLY A 88 6.85 0.46 15.66
CA GLY A 88 7.60 1.01 14.52
C GLY A 88 7.53 2.53 14.38
N VAL A 89 6.77 3.24 15.24
CA VAL A 89 6.55 4.69 15.14
C VAL A 89 7.62 5.45 15.94
N GLN A 90 8.58 5.98 15.23
CA GLN A 90 9.66 6.79 15.81
C GLN A 90 9.19 8.21 16.16
N CYS A 91 9.91 8.90 17.05
CA CYS A 91 9.69 10.30 17.38
C CYS A 91 10.87 11.14 16.91
N ASP A 92 10.59 12.22 16.18
CA ASP A 92 11.57 13.20 15.76
C ASP A 92 11.52 14.44 16.65
N PRO A 93 12.65 14.91 17.24
CA PRO A 93 12.65 16.10 18.06
C PRO A 93 12.71 17.42 17.26
N VAL A 94 12.96 17.35 15.94
CA VAL A 94 13.24 18.52 15.09
C VAL A 94 12.17 18.69 14.00
N TYR A 95 11.91 17.60 13.23
CA TYR A 95 10.99 17.66 12.10
C TYR A 95 9.56 17.38 12.53
N PRO A 96 8.58 18.14 11.98
CA PRO A 96 7.18 17.98 12.36
C PRO A 96 6.57 16.67 11.82
N THR A 97 5.49 16.22 12.45
CA THR A 97 4.64 15.16 11.93
C THR A 97 4.15 15.49 10.52
N GLY A 98 4.08 14.47 9.65
CA GLY A 98 3.72 14.63 8.24
C GLY A 98 2.38 15.35 8.06
N ARG A 99 2.36 16.29 7.12
CA ARG A 99 1.16 17.09 6.78
C ARG A 99 1.01 17.24 5.28
N VAL A 100 -0.23 17.16 4.85
CA VAL A 100 -0.68 17.58 3.53
C VAL A 100 -1.65 18.73 3.74
N ARG A 101 -1.37 19.89 3.19
CA ARG A 101 -2.28 21.03 3.23
C ARG A 101 -3.31 20.87 2.12
N VAL A 102 -4.59 20.89 2.48
CA VAL A 102 -5.68 20.82 1.53
C VAL A 102 -6.23 22.22 1.27
N HIS A 103 -6.01 22.68 0.06
CA HIS A 103 -6.57 23.95 -0.41
C HIS A 103 -7.93 23.68 -1.04
N THR A 104 -8.97 24.32 -0.52
CA THR A 104 -10.34 24.24 -1.04
C THR A 104 -10.63 25.49 -1.86
N GLY A 105 -10.98 25.34 -3.13
CA GLY A 105 -11.33 26.45 -4.01
C GLY A 105 -12.08 25.97 -5.23
N ASN A 106 -13.12 26.73 -5.67
CA ASN A 106 -13.91 26.49 -6.90
C ASN A 106 -14.44 25.04 -7.08
N GLY A 107 -14.72 24.33 -5.97
CA GLY A 107 -15.21 22.95 -6.03
C GLY A 107 -14.12 21.88 -6.20
N GLU A 108 -12.86 22.26 -6.30
CA GLU A 108 -11.71 21.34 -6.38
C GLU A 108 -10.85 21.37 -5.11
N HIS A 109 -10.29 20.22 -4.76
CA HIS A 109 -9.29 20.09 -3.68
C HIS A 109 -7.92 19.96 -4.28
N ARG A 110 -6.99 20.84 -3.87
CA ARG A 110 -5.58 20.74 -4.21
C ARG A 110 -4.79 20.30 -2.97
N PHE A 111 -4.06 19.20 -3.09
CA PHE A 111 -3.21 18.65 -2.04
C PHE A 111 -1.78 19.13 -2.18
N GLU A 112 -1.25 19.75 -1.14
CA GLU A 112 0.14 20.21 -1.07
C GLU A 112 0.88 19.38 0.00
N ILE A 113 1.71 18.45 -0.44
CA ILE A 113 2.57 17.67 0.45
C ILE A 113 3.76 18.55 0.85
N LEU A 114 3.94 18.76 2.16
CA LEU A 114 4.99 19.62 2.65
C LEU A 114 6.36 18.90 2.64
N PRO A 115 7.47 19.63 2.39
CA PRO A 115 8.82 19.09 2.53
C PRO A 115 9.24 18.94 4.00
N GLU A 116 10.35 18.25 4.23
CA GLU A 116 11.05 18.15 5.53
C GLU A 116 10.14 17.72 6.68
N GLN A 117 9.39 16.62 6.45
CA GLN A 117 8.54 16.02 7.46
C GLN A 117 9.26 14.86 8.17
N ALA A 118 8.88 14.53 9.38
CA ALA A 118 9.54 13.49 10.18
C ALA A 118 9.71 12.15 9.44
N TYR A 119 8.74 11.75 8.62
CA TYR A 119 8.82 10.52 7.83
C TYR A 119 9.91 10.55 6.73
N ASP A 120 10.47 11.71 6.42
CA ASP A 120 11.63 11.85 5.53
C ASP A 120 12.94 11.40 6.21
N PHE A 121 12.91 11.22 7.55
CA PHE A 121 14.07 10.98 8.41
C PHE A 121 13.93 9.70 9.26
N ILE A 122 13.29 8.64 8.74
CA ILE A 122 13.17 7.35 9.44
C ILE A 122 14.57 6.78 9.71
N HIS A 123 14.82 6.38 10.96
CA HIS A 123 16.10 5.83 11.38
C HIS A 123 16.29 4.39 10.94
N ALA A 124 17.37 4.13 10.23
CA ALA A 124 17.71 2.81 9.70
C ALA A 124 17.91 1.74 10.79
N ALA A 125 18.55 2.11 11.91
CA ALA A 125 18.77 1.17 13.02
C ALA A 125 17.45 0.70 13.64
N VAL A 126 16.48 1.62 13.82
CA VAL A 126 15.16 1.27 14.36
C VAL A 126 14.37 0.43 13.36
N ALA A 127 14.37 0.81 12.08
CA ALA A 127 13.72 0.02 11.03
C ALA A 127 14.25 -1.42 10.98
N ARG A 128 15.57 -1.59 11.08
CA ARG A 128 16.21 -2.91 11.16
C ARG A 128 15.81 -3.68 12.43
N MET A 129 15.85 -3.03 13.58
CA MET A 129 15.50 -3.66 14.85
C MET A 129 14.05 -4.15 14.86
N VAL A 130 13.11 -3.32 14.39
CA VAL A 130 11.70 -3.70 14.25
C VAL A 130 11.55 -4.91 13.34
N SER A 131 12.17 -4.89 12.15
CA SER A 131 12.10 -6.01 11.20
C SER A 131 12.61 -7.32 11.81
N LEU A 132 13.73 -7.28 12.54
CA LEU A 132 14.29 -8.44 13.20
C LEU A 132 13.44 -8.95 14.38
N SER A 133 12.68 -8.06 15.03
CA SER A 133 11.80 -8.42 16.14
C SER A 133 10.48 -9.06 15.67
N VAL A 134 9.92 -8.57 14.58
CA VAL A 134 8.58 -8.99 14.14
C VAL A 134 8.59 -10.07 13.06
N HIS A 135 9.73 -10.33 12.42
CA HIS A 135 9.89 -11.33 11.35
C HIS A 135 8.72 -11.28 10.34
N PRO A 136 8.60 -10.21 9.55
CA PRO A 136 7.42 -10.02 8.70
C PRO A 136 7.29 -11.11 7.63
N SER A 137 6.07 -11.49 7.31
CA SER A 137 5.73 -12.37 6.18
C SER A 137 5.67 -11.64 4.84
N LEU A 138 5.53 -10.31 4.88
CA LEU A 138 5.49 -9.42 3.72
C LEU A 138 5.98 -8.04 4.14
N VAL A 139 6.69 -7.34 3.24
CA VAL A 139 7.05 -5.92 3.43
C VAL A 139 6.35 -5.08 2.36
N TYR A 140 5.55 -4.12 2.78
CA TYR A 140 4.93 -3.11 1.91
C TYR A 140 5.71 -1.79 2.00
N PHE A 141 5.88 -1.12 0.87
CA PHE A 141 6.45 0.23 0.82
C PHE A 141 5.98 1.00 -0.43
N GLY A 142 5.98 2.33 -0.31
CA GLY A 142 5.68 3.27 -1.40
C GLY A 142 6.89 4.11 -1.82
N THR A 143 6.66 5.09 -2.70
CA THR A 143 7.72 5.96 -3.21
C THR A 143 7.89 7.24 -2.39
N LEU A 144 6.83 7.79 -1.77
CA LEU A 144 6.85 9.13 -1.17
C LEU A 144 7.91 9.29 -0.06
N ALA A 145 7.97 8.37 0.90
CA ALA A 145 8.96 8.44 1.98
C ALA A 145 10.42 8.27 1.49
N GLN A 146 10.62 7.83 0.24
CA GLN A 146 11.94 7.67 -0.37
C GLN A 146 12.48 8.97 -1.02
N ARG A 147 11.69 10.05 -1.04
CA ARG A 147 12.11 11.35 -1.58
C ARG A 147 13.36 11.89 -0.86
N HIS A 148 13.51 11.60 0.42
CA HIS A 148 14.70 11.97 1.18
C HIS A 148 15.66 10.78 1.35
N SER A 149 16.97 11.04 1.25
CA SER A 149 18.03 10.02 1.29
C SER A 149 18.09 9.23 2.60
N VAL A 150 17.72 9.84 3.74
CA VAL A 150 17.73 9.18 5.07
C VAL A 150 16.71 8.05 5.10
N SER A 151 15.43 8.31 4.80
CA SER A 151 14.41 7.27 4.78
C SER A 151 14.61 6.26 3.66
N ARG A 152 15.14 6.68 2.50
CA ARG A 152 15.55 5.77 1.42
C ARG A 152 16.65 4.79 1.89
N HIS A 153 17.61 5.28 2.68
CA HIS A 153 18.60 4.40 3.31
C HIS A 153 17.98 3.46 4.35
N ALA A 154 17.06 3.96 5.18
CA ALA A 154 16.36 3.15 6.16
C ALA A 154 15.56 2.00 5.51
N LEU A 155 14.84 2.28 4.42
CA LEU A 155 14.17 1.24 3.63
C LEU A 155 15.16 0.18 3.11
N LYS A 156 16.29 0.61 2.54
CA LYS A 156 17.33 -0.32 2.08
C LYS A 156 17.83 -1.23 3.20
N VAL A 157 18.04 -0.69 4.39
CA VAL A 157 18.46 -1.47 5.56
C VAL A 157 17.37 -2.43 6.03
N LEU A 158 16.11 -1.98 6.09
CA LEU A 158 14.96 -2.81 6.39
C LEU A 158 14.88 -4.02 5.44
N LEU A 159 14.88 -3.78 4.13
CA LEU A 159 14.73 -4.82 3.11
C LEU A 159 15.91 -5.82 3.09
N ARG A 160 17.07 -5.44 3.63
CA ARG A 160 18.21 -6.35 3.81
C ARG A 160 18.18 -7.16 5.10
N SER A 161 17.32 -6.80 6.05
CA SER A 161 17.21 -7.45 7.34
C SER A 161 16.14 -8.55 7.39
N THR A 162 15.45 -8.79 6.28
CA THR A 162 14.42 -9.82 6.15
C THR A 162 14.46 -10.47 4.76
N ASN A 163 14.03 -11.73 4.69
CA ASN A 163 13.79 -12.44 3.43
C ASN A 163 12.32 -12.39 2.99
N ALA A 164 11.49 -11.62 3.70
CA ALA A 164 10.09 -11.45 3.34
C ALA A 164 9.95 -10.85 1.94
N PRO A 165 8.99 -11.30 1.15
CA PRO A 165 8.67 -10.70 -0.14
C PRO A 165 8.32 -9.22 0.00
N ARG A 166 8.50 -8.46 -1.08
CA ARG A 166 8.51 -7.01 -1.10
C ARG A 166 7.45 -6.50 -2.07
N PHE A 167 6.42 -5.89 -1.51
CA PHE A 167 5.30 -5.31 -2.25
C PHE A 167 5.50 -3.80 -2.37
N LEU A 168 5.74 -3.32 -3.57
CA LEU A 168 5.81 -1.90 -3.91
C LEU A 168 4.44 -1.42 -4.41
N ASP A 169 3.84 -0.48 -3.72
CA ASP A 169 2.78 0.37 -4.26
C ASP A 169 3.43 1.66 -4.79
N VAL A 170 3.47 1.84 -6.11
CA VAL A 170 4.21 2.92 -6.75
C VAL A 170 3.70 4.27 -6.26
N ASN A 171 2.39 4.48 -6.28
CA ASN A 171 1.66 5.58 -5.65
C ASN A 171 2.35 6.94 -5.80
N LEU A 172 2.59 7.37 -7.05
CA LEU A 172 3.37 8.56 -7.38
C LEU A 172 2.74 9.84 -6.84
N ARG A 173 3.57 10.69 -6.29
CA ARG A 173 3.20 12.02 -5.80
C ARG A 173 4.14 13.08 -6.37
N ALA A 174 3.74 13.70 -7.48
CA ALA A 174 4.51 14.79 -8.07
C ALA A 174 4.57 15.99 -7.09
N PRO A 175 5.72 16.66 -6.99
CA PRO A 175 7.00 16.45 -7.69
C PRO A 175 7.98 15.53 -6.91
N TRP A 176 7.51 14.71 -5.95
CA TRP A 176 8.29 14.06 -4.91
C TRP A 176 8.92 12.72 -5.33
N TYR A 177 9.11 12.49 -6.63
CA TYR A 177 9.84 11.34 -7.16
C TYR A 177 10.79 11.76 -8.28
N ASP A 178 11.82 10.96 -8.50
CA ASP A 178 12.77 11.08 -9.59
C ASP A 178 13.07 9.68 -10.19
N THR A 179 13.70 9.66 -11.35
CA THR A 179 14.07 8.43 -12.06
C THR A 179 14.93 7.50 -11.20
N GLN A 180 15.82 8.05 -10.37
CA GLN A 180 16.68 7.25 -9.50
C GLN A 180 15.89 6.55 -8.40
N THR A 181 14.99 7.29 -7.75
CA THR A 181 14.09 6.74 -6.71
C THR A 181 13.20 5.65 -7.29
N LEU A 182 12.63 5.86 -8.48
CA LEU A 182 11.80 4.86 -9.17
C LEU A 182 12.61 3.59 -9.49
N ARG A 183 13.78 3.73 -10.11
CA ARG A 183 14.65 2.57 -10.40
C ARG A 183 15.04 1.82 -9.13
N HIS A 184 15.40 2.52 -8.06
CA HIS A 184 15.78 1.91 -6.80
C HIS A 184 14.61 1.18 -6.12
N SER A 185 13.40 1.71 -6.22
CA SER A 185 12.20 1.07 -5.68
C SER A 185 11.89 -0.21 -6.42
N LEU A 186 11.84 -0.14 -7.75
CA LEU A 186 11.57 -1.28 -8.62
C LEU A 186 12.62 -2.40 -8.50
N GLN A 187 13.92 -2.05 -8.43
CA GLN A 187 15.01 -3.02 -8.22
C GLN A 187 14.92 -3.80 -6.90
N ARG A 188 14.10 -3.35 -5.96
CA ARG A 188 13.95 -3.93 -4.62
C ARG A 188 12.61 -4.62 -4.42
N ALA A 189 11.69 -4.46 -5.37
CA ALA A 189 10.38 -5.06 -5.32
C ALA A 189 10.38 -6.47 -5.90
N ASP A 190 9.51 -7.33 -5.36
CA ASP A 190 9.14 -8.60 -5.96
C ASP A 190 7.78 -8.46 -6.65
N PHE A 191 6.86 -7.73 -6.03
CA PHE A 191 5.51 -7.43 -6.51
C PHE A 191 5.33 -5.93 -6.66
N VAL A 192 4.75 -5.48 -7.75
CA VAL A 192 4.51 -4.07 -8.03
C VAL A 192 3.04 -3.83 -8.33
N LYS A 193 2.43 -2.93 -7.57
CA LYS A 193 1.11 -2.37 -7.87
C LYS A 193 1.27 -0.93 -8.33
N LEU A 194 0.53 -0.58 -9.36
CA LEU A 194 0.47 0.77 -9.92
C LEU A 194 -0.89 0.97 -10.62
N ASN A 195 -1.26 2.21 -10.88
CA ASN A 195 -2.40 2.48 -11.73
C ASN A 195 -1.98 2.70 -13.20
N ALA A 196 -2.95 2.72 -14.11
CA ALA A 196 -2.69 2.86 -15.55
C ALA A 196 -1.92 4.15 -15.90
N GLY A 197 -2.20 5.26 -15.19
CA GLY A 197 -1.45 6.52 -15.37
C GLY A 197 -0.01 6.42 -14.89
N GLU A 198 0.22 5.76 -13.77
CA GLU A 198 1.57 5.51 -13.25
C GLU A 198 2.38 4.59 -14.15
N LEU A 199 1.74 3.59 -14.77
CA LEU A 199 2.39 2.74 -15.77
C LEU A 199 2.88 3.57 -16.95
N ALA A 200 2.06 4.49 -17.47
CA ALA A 200 2.44 5.38 -18.55
C ALA A 200 3.64 6.29 -18.15
N VAL A 201 3.63 6.87 -16.95
CA VAL A 201 4.75 7.67 -16.42
C VAL A 201 6.02 6.82 -16.31
N LEU A 202 5.92 5.59 -15.80
CA LEU A 202 7.08 4.69 -15.71
C LEU A 202 7.59 4.28 -17.10
N ALA A 203 6.69 4.01 -18.03
CA ALA A 203 7.06 3.62 -19.40
C ALA A 203 7.87 4.73 -20.09
N GLU A 204 7.44 5.98 -19.97
CA GLU A 204 8.15 7.13 -20.48
C GLU A 204 9.50 7.36 -19.74
N THR A 205 9.45 7.45 -18.39
CA THR A 205 10.63 7.78 -17.56
C THR A 205 11.75 6.74 -17.67
N LEU A 206 11.40 5.47 -17.85
CA LEU A 206 12.33 4.35 -17.90
C LEU A 206 12.61 3.86 -19.33
N ALA A 207 11.97 4.47 -20.33
CA ALA A 207 12.03 4.08 -21.74
C ALA A 207 11.69 2.58 -21.94
N LEU A 208 10.57 2.14 -21.33
CA LEU A 208 10.14 0.75 -21.46
C LEU A 208 9.66 0.45 -22.88
N ALA A 209 9.99 -0.74 -23.36
CA ALA A 209 9.52 -1.20 -24.67
C ALA A 209 8.02 -1.54 -24.63
N GLY A 210 7.37 -1.45 -25.81
CA GLY A 210 5.98 -1.85 -26.00
C GLY A 210 5.04 -0.68 -26.25
N ASN A 211 4.01 -0.96 -27.07
CA ASN A 211 3.02 0.05 -27.49
C ASN A 211 1.70 -0.06 -26.72
N THR A 212 1.51 -1.15 -25.98
CA THR A 212 0.32 -1.38 -25.16
C THR A 212 0.68 -1.44 -23.69
N GLN A 213 -0.28 -1.19 -22.79
CA GLN A 213 -0.07 -1.30 -21.35
C GLN A 213 0.43 -2.72 -20.94
N PRO A 214 -0.13 -3.82 -21.44
CA PRO A 214 0.41 -5.15 -21.15
C PRO A 214 1.87 -5.33 -21.62
N ASP A 215 2.26 -4.79 -22.78
CA ASP A 215 3.65 -4.88 -23.24
C ASP A 215 4.59 -4.08 -22.34
N GLN A 216 4.19 -2.86 -21.94
CA GLN A 216 4.95 -2.03 -21.02
C GLN A 216 5.10 -2.69 -19.64
N ALA A 217 4.04 -3.33 -19.13
CA ALA A 217 4.09 -4.07 -17.88
C ALA A 217 4.99 -5.31 -17.97
N ARG A 218 4.97 -6.05 -19.10
CA ARG A 218 5.92 -7.15 -19.34
C ARG A 218 7.36 -6.64 -19.41
N ALA A 219 7.60 -5.52 -20.09
CA ALA A 219 8.92 -4.89 -20.16
C ALA A 219 9.40 -4.46 -18.75
N LEU A 220 8.52 -3.84 -17.93
CA LEU A 220 8.81 -3.47 -16.57
C LEU A 220 9.21 -4.71 -15.74
N MET A 221 8.43 -5.78 -15.84
CA MET A 221 8.68 -7.04 -15.14
C MET A 221 10.04 -7.65 -15.53
N GLN A 222 10.37 -7.66 -16.82
CA GLN A 222 11.64 -8.19 -17.32
C GLN A 222 12.84 -7.36 -16.86
N VAL A 223 12.76 -6.02 -17.01
CA VAL A 223 13.86 -5.10 -16.65
C VAL A 223 14.22 -5.17 -15.17
N PHE A 224 13.22 -5.31 -14.30
CA PHE A 224 13.41 -5.30 -12.85
C PHE A 224 13.30 -6.68 -12.19
N SER A 225 13.11 -7.74 -12.98
CA SER A 225 12.98 -9.11 -12.49
C SER A 225 11.83 -9.30 -11.47
N LEU A 226 10.70 -8.63 -11.73
CA LEU A 226 9.53 -8.71 -10.86
C LEU A 226 8.80 -10.05 -11.02
N GLU A 227 8.20 -10.52 -9.94
CA GLU A 227 7.35 -11.72 -9.94
C GLU A 227 5.95 -11.42 -10.46
N LEU A 228 5.46 -10.18 -10.21
CA LEU A 228 4.11 -9.77 -10.61
C LEU A 228 4.03 -8.27 -10.80
N VAL A 229 3.29 -7.86 -11.83
CA VAL A 229 2.84 -6.49 -12.04
C VAL A 229 1.32 -6.45 -12.02
N LEU A 230 0.76 -5.62 -11.14
CA LEU A 230 -0.67 -5.40 -10.92
C LEU A 230 -1.03 -3.97 -11.30
N VAL A 231 -1.98 -3.81 -12.22
CA VAL A 231 -2.41 -2.51 -12.75
C VAL A 231 -3.87 -2.27 -12.42
N THR A 232 -4.15 -1.19 -11.68
CA THR A 232 -5.51 -0.73 -11.40
C THR A 232 -5.95 0.31 -12.42
N CYS A 233 -7.20 0.22 -12.89
CA CYS A 233 -7.76 1.05 -13.94
C CYS A 233 -8.97 1.89 -13.48
N GLY A 234 -9.05 2.20 -12.18
CA GLY A 234 -10.17 2.91 -11.57
C GLY A 234 -11.49 2.16 -11.79
N ALA A 235 -12.52 2.84 -12.29
CA ALA A 235 -13.82 2.23 -12.57
C ALA A 235 -13.77 1.09 -13.62
N ASN A 236 -12.70 0.98 -14.40
CA ASN A 236 -12.53 -0.09 -15.38
C ASN A 236 -11.93 -1.38 -14.78
N GLY A 237 -11.81 -1.47 -13.44
CA GLY A 237 -11.32 -2.64 -12.75
C GLY A 237 -9.79 -2.70 -12.65
N ALA A 238 -9.23 -3.91 -12.75
CA ALA A 238 -7.80 -4.16 -12.62
C ALA A 238 -7.36 -5.40 -13.38
N TRP A 239 -6.06 -5.49 -13.70
CA TRP A 239 -5.45 -6.67 -14.29
C TRP A 239 -4.04 -6.88 -13.77
N LEU A 240 -3.56 -8.10 -13.90
CA LEU A 240 -2.20 -8.45 -13.52
C LEU A 240 -1.56 -9.43 -14.48
N ILE A 241 -0.24 -9.42 -14.48
CA ILE A 241 0.60 -10.42 -15.13
C ILE A 241 1.65 -10.91 -14.15
N GLY A 242 1.88 -12.22 -14.13
CA GLY A 242 2.90 -12.90 -13.34
C GLY A 242 4.03 -13.45 -14.19
N ARG A 243 5.21 -13.62 -13.61
CA ARG A 243 6.39 -14.21 -14.27
C ARG A 243 6.16 -15.66 -14.69
N ASP A 244 5.36 -16.39 -13.93
CA ASP A 244 4.94 -17.78 -14.19
C ASP A 244 3.93 -17.92 -15.33
N GLY A 245 3.53 -16.82 -15.95
CA GLY A 245 2.50 -16.75 -16.98
C GLY A 245 1.09 -16.60 -16.44
N ALA A 246 0.92 -16.40 -15.11
CA ALA A 246 -0.37 -16.07 -14.53
C ALA A 246 -0.90 -14.75 -15.10
N GLU A 247 -2.13 -14.76 -15.59
CA GLU A 247 -2.86 -13.56 -16.02
C GLU A 247 -4.25 -13.60 -15.40
N ALA A 248 -4.69 -12.48 -14.87
CA ALA A 248 -6.04 -12.30 -14.36
C ALA A 248 -6.49 -10.86 -14.60
N GLN A 249 -7.79 -10.70 -14.78
CA GLN A 249 -8.40 -9.38 -14.90
C GLN A 249 -9.77 -9.38 -14.23
N VAL A 250 -10.15 -8.25 -13.69
CA VAL A 250 -11.50 -7.91 -13.28
C VAL A 250 -11.91 -6.66 -14.04
N THR A 251 -13.09 -6.70 -14.64
CA THR A 251 -13.67 -5.54 -15.35
C THR A 251 -14.84 -5.01 -14.54
N ASP A 252 -15.20 -3.77 -14.78
CA ASP A 252 -16.40 -3.19 -14.19
C ASP A 252 -17.60 -4.12 -14.42
N GLN A 253 -18.21 -4.55 -13.31
CA GLN A 253 -19.38 -5.45 -13.31
C GLN A 253 -20.69 -4.66 -13.45
N GLY A 254 -20.63 -3.40 -13.91
CA GLY A 254 -21.80 -2.51 -14.00
C GLY A 254 -22.36 -2.20 -12.60
N ARG A 255 -21.51 -2.12 -11.61
CA ARG A 255 -21.92 -1.69 -10.26
C ARG A 255 -22.38 -0.24 -10.33
N ASP A 256 -23.65 -0.03 -10.10
CA ASP A 256 -24.24 1.32 -9.97
C ASP A 256 -23.85 1.89 -8.58
N THR A 257 -22.54 2.07 -8.39
CA THR A 257 -21.99 2.59 -7.12
C THR A 257 -22.04 4.10 -7.17
N ALA A 258 -22.71 4.69 -6.19
CA ALA A 258 -22.70 6.14 -6.02
C ALA A 258 -21.30 6.58 -5.56
N LEU A 259 -20.48 7.07 -6.49
CA LEU A 259 -19.15 7.60 -6.17
C LEU A 259 -19.28 8.79 -5.21
N VAL A 260 -18.85 8.60 -3.97
CA VAL A 260 -18.78 9.65 -2.93
C VAL A 260 -17.37 10.24 -2.85
N ASP A 261 -16.35 9.34 -2.78
CA ASP A 261 -14.95 9.75 -2.67
C ASP A 261 -14.06 8.61 -3.19
N SER A 262 -13.05 8.90 -3.99
CA SER A 262 -12.10 7.88 -4.48
C SER A 262 -10.80 7.79 -3.66
N VAL A 263 -10.65 8.64 -2.64
CA VAL A 263 -9.46 8.67 -1.77
C VAL A 263 -9.35 7.35 -0.99
N GLY A 264 -8.18 6.73 -1.04
CA GLY A 264 -7.91 5.49 -0.32
C GLY A 264 -8.39 4.20 -1.00
N ALA A 265 -9.15 4.26 -2.10
CA ALA A 265 -9.56 3.06 -2.84
C ALA A 265 -8.35 2.20 -3.28
N GLY A 266 -7.28 2.85 -3.75
CA GLY A 266 -6.03 2.18 -4.10
C GLY A 266 -5.33 1.53 -2.92
N ASP A 267 -5.41 2.14 -1.73
CA ASP A 267 -4.83 1.62 -0.49
C ASP A 267 -5.63 0.40 -0.01
N GLY A 268 -6.96 0.47 -0.06
CA GLY A 268 -7.85 -0.66 0.23
C GLY A 268 -7.65 -1.83 -0.72
N PHE A 269 -7.54 -1.54 -2.02
CA PHE A 269 -7.21 -2.54 -3.03
C PHE A 269 -5.90 -3.27 -2.68
N ALA A 270 -4.82 -2.51 -2.38
CA ALA A 270 -3.52 -3.06 -2.00
C ALA A 270 -3.62 -3.94 -0.75
N ALA A 271 -4.37 -3.50 0.26
CA ALA A 271 -4.56 -4.25 1.50
C ALA A 271 -5.23 -5.61 1.27
N VAL A 272 -6.34 -5.64 0.52
CA VAL A 272 -7.04 -6.90 0.24
C VAL A 272 -6.24 -7.80 -0.71
N PHE A 273 -5.53 -7.24 -1.68
CA PHE A 273 -4.65 -8.01 -2.54
C PHE A 273 -3.56 -8.71 -1.73
N MET A 274 -2.87 -8.00 -0.83
CA MET A 274 -1.88 -8.59 0.08
C MET A 274 -2.50 -9.61 1.04
N LEU A 275 -3.73 -9.37 1.53
CA LEU A 275 -4.47 -10.34 2.34
C LEU A 275 -4.66 -11.64 1.57
N GLY A 276 -5.09 -11.58 0.31
CA GLY A 276 -5.28 -12.75 -0.56
C GLY A 276 -3.98 -13.50 -0.80
N MET A 277 -2.87 -12.79 -1.05
CA MET A 277 -1.54 -13.39 -1.15
C MET A 277 -1.19 -14.18 0.12
N LEU A 278 -1.35 -13.57 1.30
CA LEU A 278 -1.01 -14.17 2.60
C LEU A 278 -1.96 -15.31 3.00
N ARG A 279 -3.18 -15.34 2.47
CA ARG A 279 -4.17 -16.42 2.64
C ARG A 279 -4.09 -17.48 1.56
N ALA A 280 -3.16 -17.35 0.61
CA ALA A 280 -3.03 -18.21 -0.56
C ALA A 280 -4.36 -18.38 -1.34
N TRP A 281 -5.12 -17.30 -1.50
CA TRP A 281 -6.31 -17.31 -2.33
C TRP A 281 -5.94 -17.46 -3.81
N PRO A 282 -6.80 -18.10 -4.62
CA PRO A 282 -6.63 -18.07 -6.08
C PRO A 282 -6.50 -16.65 -6.60
N VAL A 283 -5.64 -16.45 -7.59
CA VAL A 283 -5.29 -15.13 -8.15
C VAL A 283 -6.53 -14.34 -8.58
N ALA A 284 -7.43 -14.97 -9.34
CA ALA A 284 -8.64 -14.33 -9.82
C ALA A 284 -9.55 -13.88 -8.67
N LEU A 285 -9.75 -14.75 -7.67
CA LEU A 285 -10.54 -14.44 -6.48
C LEU A 285 -9.90 -13.29 -5.66
N THR A 286 -8.58 -13.27 -5.55
CA THR A 286 -7.85 -12.19 -4.87
C THR A 286 -8.12 -10.85 -5.55
N LEU A 287 -8.04 -10.84 -6.88
CA LEU A 287 -8.28 -9.65 -7.68
C LEU A 287 -9.72 -9.15 -7.58
N GLU A 288 -10.69 -10.07 -7.68
CA GLU A 288 -12.12 -9.76 -7.54
C GLU A 288 -12.45 -9.15 -6.17
N ARG A 289 -11.92 -9.74 -5.09
CA ARG A 289 -12.14 -9.25 -3.73
C ARG A 289 -11.48 -7.90 -3.49
N ALA A 290 -10.27 -7.68 -4.01
CA ALA A 290 -9.58 -6.42 -3.92
C ALA A 290 -10.33 -5.29 -4.64
N ASP A 291 -10.86 -5.58 -5.84
CA ASP A 291 -11.66 -4.64 -6.62
C ASP A 291 -13.01 -4.34 -5.94
N ALA A 292 -13.69 -5.37 -5.44
CA ALA A 292 -14.96 -5.22 -4.73
C ALA A 292 -14.81 -4.35 -3.47
N PHE A 293 -13.74 -4.56 -2.70
CA PHE A 293 -13.47 -3.74 -1.51
C PHE A 293 -13.12 -2.30 -1.86
N ALA A 294 -12.31 -2.09 -2.90
CA ALA A 294 -11.97 -0.76 -3.37
C ALA A 294 -13.20 0.02 -3.87
N ALA A 295 -14.12 -0.66 -4.56
CA ALA A 295 -15.39 -0.08 -5.00
C ALA A 295 -16.27 0.33 -3.80
N ALA A 296 -16.39 -0.52 -2.78
CA ALA A 296 -17.13 -0.19 -1.56
C ALA A 296 -16.53 1.01 -0.79
N LEU A 297 -15.21 1.16 -0.79
CA LEU A 297 -14.57 2.34 -0.22
C LEU A 297 -14.95 3.63 -0.97
N CYS A 298 -15.20 3.56 -2.26
CA CYS A 298 -15.63 4.72 -3.04
C CYS A 298 -17.04 5.21 -2.67
N GLU A 299 -17.85 4.45 -1.95
CA GLU A 299 -19.19 4.81 -1.47
C GLU A 299 -19.17 5.57 -0.13
N ILE A 300 -18.03 5.69 0.50
CA ILE A 300 -17.86 6.42 1.76
C ILE A 300 -16.93 7.62 1.58
N ARG A 301 -16.97 8.55 2.54
CA ARG A 301 -16.04 9.69 2.56
C ARG A 301 -14.75 9.31 3.28
N GLY A 302 -13.60 9.64 2.66
CA GLY A 302 -12.26 9.44 3.22
C GLY A 302 -11.68 8.07 2.94
N ALA A 303 -10.39 7.95 3.23
CA ALA A 303 -9.58 6.80 2.82
C ALA A 303 -9.84 5.53 3.64
N VAL A 304 -10.41 5.66 4.83
CA VAL A 304 -10.58 4.54 5.77
C VAL A 304 -11.90 4.71 6.53
N PRO A 305 -12.71 3.66 6.63
CA PRO A 305 -13.95 3.70 7.39
C PRO A 305 -13.74 4.02 8.87
N ASP A 306 -14.60 4.85 9.45
CA ASP A 306 -14.55 5.19 10.88
C ASP A 306 -14.99 4.04 11.78
N HIS A 307 -15.87 3.15 11.29
CA HIS A 307 -16.48 2.06 12.04
C HIS A 307 -16.04 0.69 11.54
N GLN A 308 -15.83 -0.22 12.49
CA GLN A 308 -15.43 -1.60 12.24
C GLN A 308 -16.53 -2.38 11.46
N ASP A 309 -17.79 -2.00 11.63
CA ASP A 309 -18.95 -2.64 11.00
C ASP A 309 -18.88 -2.66 9.47
N PHE A 310 -18.18 -1.67 8.88
CA PHE A 310 -17.94 -1.66 7.43
C PHE A 310 -17.22 -2.91 6.92
N TYR A 311 -16.35 -3.50 7.74
CA TYR A 311 -15.58 -4.68 7.35
C TYR A 311 -16.31 -6.00 7.58
N GLU A 312 -17.33 -6.02 8.44
CA GLU A 312 -18.03 -7.26 8.83
C GLU A 312 -18.61 -8.06 7.66
N PRO A 313 -19.27 -7.45 6.66
CA PRO A 313 -19.77 -8.18 5.49
C PRO A 313 -18.66 -8.95 4.77
N PHE A 314 -17.51 -8.30 4.55
CA PHE A 314 -16.35 -8.89 3.89
C PHE A 314 -15.70 -9.99 4.73
N VAL A 315 -15.53 -9.77 6.04
CA VAL A 315 -14.97 -10.76 6.97
C VAL A 315 -15.85 -12.03 6.98
N ARG A 316 -17.16 -11.86 7.01
CA ARG A 316 -18.13 -12.97 7.00
C ARG A 316 -18.13 -13.72 5.67
N GLU A 317 -18.22 -12.98 4.56
CA GLU A 317 -18.25 -13.57 3.22
C GLU A 317 -16.96 -14.31 2.88
N TRP A 318 -15.83 -13.72 3.25
CA TRP A 318 -14.50 -14.28 2.94
C TRP A 318 -14.02 -15.31 3.97
N SER A 319 -14.77 -15.52 5.04
CA SER A 319 -14.49 -16.48 6.12
C SER A 319 -13.11 -16.24 6.78
N ILE A 320 -12.82 -15.00 7.14
CA ILE A 320 -11.53 -14.55 7.74
C ILE A 320 -11.69 -13.96 9.13
#